data_e367c755cf70ff15081a38035f97e555
#
_entry.id   e367c755cf70ff15081a38035f97e555
#
_cell.length_a   1.000
_cell.length_b   1.000
_cell.length_c   1.000
_cell.angle_alpha   90.00
_cell.angle_beta   90.00
_cell.angle_gamma   90.00
#
_symmetry.space_group_name_H-M   'P 1'
#
loop_
_entity.id
_entity.type
_entity.pdbx_description
1 polymer ?
#
loop_
_entity_poly.entity_id
_entity_poly.type
_entity_poly.pdbx_seq_one_letter_code
_entity_poly.pdbx_strand_id
1 'polypeptide(L)'
;MARFTMTRAWLTLALVAGSLGVGAQPAQRGGNPGVAPPQSNPHGMSYAEWGAAWWQWAISFPLDESPVTDTTGDLADLGQSGPVWFLAGTFGGSAERTVTIPAGKALFFPIVNFIGVFIPEPGEPEPSEEEFREIMDFIIASGFSLECTVDGVALEDLEDYRAQTDVFGVTVPEGGLVDAGTFDFAMADGFWLMLSPLSAGEHTIHIAGSLDLFGLEVDVTYNLTVGGGN
;
A
#
# COMPACT_ATOMS: atom_id res chain seq x y z
N MET A 1 0.53 18.39 13.94
CA MET A 1 1.81 17.85 13.43
C MET A 1 2.67 17.46 14.62
N ALA A 2 2.69 16.18 14.96
CA ALA A 2 3.51 15.67 16.05
C ALA A 2 4.80 15.12 15.46
N ARG A 3 5.92 15.78 15.74
CA ARG A 3 7.25 15.26 15.47
C ARG A 3 7.51 14.14 16.48
N PHE A 4 7.55 12.90 16.03
CA PHE A 4 7.99 11.79 16.85
C PHE A 4 9.52 11.75 16.88
N THR A 5 10.08 12.18 17.99
CA THR A 5 11.48 11.94 18.31
C THR A 5 11.55 10.60 19.04
N MET A 6 11.95 9.54 18.37
CA MET A 6 12.18 8.23 19.00
C MET A 6 13.48 8.26 19.81
N THR A 7 13.33 8.37 21.13
CA THR A 7 14.43 8.09 22.07
C THR A 7 14.50 6.58 22.26
N ARG A 8 15.68 5.97 22.03
CA ARG A 8 15.94 4.53 22.19
C ARG A 8 15.60 4.06 23.61
N ALA A 9 14.59 3.19 23.71
CA ALA A 9 14.38 2.34 24.88
C ALA A 9 14.22 0.90 24.45
N TRP A 10 15.22 0.07 24.78
CA TRP A 10 15.21 -1.37 24.57
C TRP A 10 14.32 -2.05 25.60
N LEU A 11 13.27 -2.75 25.19
CA LEU A 11 12.54 -3.69 26.03
C LEU A 11 12.76 -5.10 25.50
N THR A 12 13.52 -5.89 26.27
CA THR A 12 13.67 -7.32 26.08
C THR A 12 12.44 -8.03 26.62
N LEU A 13 11.71 -8.76 25.79
CA LEU A 13 10.66 -9.66 26.26
C LEU A 13 11.04 -11.11 26.00
N ALA A 14 11.02 -11.90 27.05
CA ALA A 14 11.46 -13.29 27.10
C ALA A 14 10.45 -14.23 26.43
N LEU A 15 11.03 -15.21 25.73
CA LEU A 15 10.37 -16.34 25.08
C LEU A 15 9.75 -17.29 26.13
N VAL A 16 8.50 -17.66 25.97
CA VAL A 16 7.93 -18.87 26.57
C VAL A 16 7.51 -19.81 25.44
N ALA A 17 8.22 -20.95 25.37
CA ALA A 17 7.88 -22.02 24.47
C ALA A 17 6.74 -22.87 25.04
N GLY A 18 5.78 -23.25 24.22
CA GLY A 18 4.70 -24.17 24.61
C GLY A 18 3.96 -24.80 23.44
N SER A 19 4.33 -26.04 23.12
CA SER A 19 3.54 -27.20 22.65
C SER A 19 2.92 -27.26 21.27
N LEU A 20 3.49 -28.14 20.47
CA LEU A 20 2.93 -29.17 19.54
C LEU A 20 1.41 -29.12 19.26
N GLY A 21 1.06 -28.64 18.08
CA GLY A 21 -0.22 -28.86 17.42
C GLY A 21 -0.04 -29.66 16.12
N VAL A 22 -0.78 -30.74 16.00
CA VAL A 22 -0.82 -31.70 14.90
C VAL A 22 -1.03 -30.96 13.58
N GLY A 23 -0.16 -31.22 12.59
CA GLY A 23 -0.24 -30.65 11.26
C GLY A 23 -1.52 -31.06 10.52
N ALA A 24 -2.43 -30.11 10.37
CA ALA A 24 -3.38 -30.13 9.27
C ALA A 24 -2.62 -29.72 8.01
N GLN A 25 -2.65 -30.55 6.96
CA GLN A 25 -2.20 -30.11 5.63
C GLN A 25 -3.02 -28.87 5.26
N PRO A 26 -2.36 -27.80 4.77
CA PRO A 26 -3.10 -26.66 4.27
C PRO A 26 -3.98 -27.17 3.12
N ALA A 27 -5.28 -26.97 3.24
CA ALA A 27 -6.17 -27.06 2.11
C ALA A 27 -5.58 -26.16 1.02
N GLN A 28 -5.55 -26.62 -0.23
CA GLN A 28 -5.23 -25.75 -1.36
C GLN A 28 -6.28 -24.64 -1.36
N ARG A 29 -5.92 -23.48 -0.82
CA ARG A 29 -6.75 -22.29 -0.84
C ARG A 29 -6.91 -21.91 -2.31
N GLY A 30 -8.12 -21.87 -2.80
CA GLY A 30 -8.41 -21.27 -4.09
C GLY A 30 -8.06 -19.77 -3.97
N GLY A 31 -7.10 -19.30 -4.76
CA GLY A 31 -6.74 -17.89 -4.75
C GLY A 31 -7.93 -17.00 -5.13
N ASN A 32 -7.87 -15.74 -4.76
CA ASN A 32 -8.88 -14.73 -5.08
C ASN A 32 -9.06 -14.59 -6.60
N PRO A 33 -10.27 -14.82 -7.16
CA PRO A 33 -10.49 -14.71 -8.59
C PRO A 33 -10.12 -13.32 -9.12
N GLY A 34 -9.31 -13.27 -10.18
CA GLY A 34 -8.89 -12.02 -10.80
C GLY A 34 -7.74 -11.29 -10.07
N VAL A 35 -7.31 -11.74 -8.89
CA VAL A 35 -6.14 -11.20 -8.18
C VAL A 35 -4.90 -12.01 -8.55
N ALA A 36 -3.82 -11.35 -8.90
CA ALA A 36 -2.54 -12.00 -9.13
C ALA A 36 -2.02 -12.63 -7.82
N PRO A 37 -1.48 -13.87 -7.84
CA PRO A 37 -0.96 -14.49 -6.61
C PRO A 37 0.13 -13.65 -5.95
N PRO A 38 0.25 -13.64 -4.59
CA PRO A 38 1.16 -12.76 -3.86
C PRO A 38 2.65 -13.00 -4.17
N GLN A 39 3.02 -14.22 -4.58
CA GLN A 39 4.39 -14.58 -4.95
C GLN A 39 4.65 -14.48 -6.47
N SER A 40 3.73 -13.91 -7.23
CA SER A 40 3.88 -13.74 -8.68
C SER A 40 4.56 -12.43 -9.03
N ASN A 41 4.99 -12.33 -10.30
CA ASN A 41 5.55 -11.10 -10.86
C ASN A 41 4.62 -10.57 -11.97
N PRO A 42 3.45 -10.02 -11.61
CA PRO A 42 2.51 -9.50 -12.58
C PRO A 42 3.14 -8.33 -13.35
N HIS A 43 2.99 -8.34 -14.67
CA HIS A 43 3.61 -7.35 -15.57
C HIS A 43 5.14 -7.22 -15.43
N GLY A 44 5.82 -8.29 -14.93
CA GLY A 44 7.27 -8.37 -14.85
C GLY A 44 7.91 -7.77 -13.60
N MET A 45 7.11 -7.33 -12.62
CA MET A 45 7.57 -6.79 -11.33
C MET A 45 6.93 -7.55 -10.18
N SER A 46 7.65 -7.71 -9.08
CA SER A 46 7.14 -8.25 -7.82
C SER A 46 6.16 -7.27 -7.16
N TYR A 47 5.40 -7.73 -6.16
CA TYR A 47 4.55 -6.86 -5.37
C TYR A 47 5.34 -5.77 -4.63
N ALA A 48 6.56 -6.09 -4.17
CA ALA A 48 7.46 -5.13 -3.54
C ALA A 48 7.87 -4.01 -4.51
N GLU A 49 8.27 -4.37 -5.73
CA GLU A 49 8.62 -3.38 -6.78
C GLU A 49 7.41 -2.54 -7.21
N TRP A 50 6.21 -3.14 -7.28
CA TRP A 50 4.98 -2.39 -7.52
C TRP A 50 4.63 -1.45 -6.35
N GLY A 51 4.86 -1.86 -5.10
CA GLY A 51 4.70 -1.03 -3.91
C GLY A 51 5.62 0.20 -3.94
N ALA A 52 6.89 0.02 -4.30
CA ALA A 52 7.83 1.13 -4.50
C ALA A 52 7.36 2.08 -5.61
N ALA A 53 6.95 1.54 -6.78
CA ALA A 53 6.43 2.35 -7.88
C ALA A 53 5.15 3.12 -7.51
N TRP A 54 4.26 2.49 -6.74
CA TRP A 54 3.05 3.13 -6.24
C TRP A 54 3.38 4.29 -5.31
N TRP A 55 4.33 4.12 -4.38
CA TRP A 55 4.75 5.20 -3.49
C TRP A 55 5.46 6.32 -4.23
N GLN A 56 6.32 6.00 -5.22
CA GLN A 56 6.94 7.01 -6.08
C GLN A 56 5.88 7.86 -6.81
N TRP A 57 4.79 7.23 -7.26
CA TRP A 57 3.64 7.93 -7.83
C TRP A 57 2.88 8.73 -6.77
N ALA A 58 2.50 8.12 -5.65
CA ALA A 58 1.60 8.72 -4.66
C ALA A 58 2.18 9.99 -4.02
N ILE A 59 3.51 10.05 -3.81
CA ILE A 59 4.15 11.21 -3.17
C ILE A 59 4.74 12.21 -4.17
N SER A 60 4.59 11.98 -5.46
CA SER A 60 5.09 12.90 -6.51
C SER A 60 4.20 14.13 -6.71
N PHE A 61 3.11 14.24 -6.00
CA PHE A 61 2.15 15.36 -6.08
C PHE A 61 2.16 16.20 -4.81
N PRO A 62 1.92 17.52 -4.90
CA PRO A 62 1.53 18.31 -3.75
C PRO A 62 0.26 17.75 -3.09
N LEU A 63 0.12 17.88 -1.77
CA LEU A 63 -1.03 17.28 -1.06
C LEU A 63 -2.38 17.81 -1.52
N ASP A 64 -2.45 19.05 -1.98
CA ASP A 64 -3.68 19.68 -2.51
C ASP A 64 -4.02 19.27 -3.96
N GLU A 65 -3.10 18.58 -4.64
CA GLU A 65 -3.26 18.06 -6.00
C GLU A 65 -3.03 16.53 -6.05
N SER A 66 -3.05 15.85 -4.90
CA SER A 66 -2.72 14.44 -4.81
C SER A 66 -3.95 13.53 -4.96
N PRO A 67 -3.87 12.47 -5.76
CA PRO A 67 -4.92 11.43 -5.80
C PRO A 67 -5.20 10.77 -4.45
N VAL A 68 -4.23 10.81 -3.50
CA VAL A 68 -4.39 10.21 -2.16
C VAL A 68 -5.27 11.09 -1.25
N THR A 69 -5.23 12.39 -1.41
CA THR A 69 -6.06 13.35 -0.65
C THR A 69 -7.38 13.67 -1.32
N ASP A 70 -7.50 13.38 -2.61
CA ASP A 70 -8.77 13.50 -3.35
C ASP A 70 -9.79 12.49 -2.83
N THR A 71 -10.97 12.96 -2.44
CA THR A 71 -12.06 12.12 -1.93
C THR A 71 -13.13 11.81 -2.98
N THR A 72 -13.03 12.39 -4.19
CA THR A 72 -14.05 12.32 -5.24
C THR A 72 -13.66 11.44 -6.43
N GLY A 73 -12.35 11.32 -6.71
CA GLY A 73 -11.79 10.62 -7.86
C GLY A 73 -11.45 11.55 -9.03
N ASP A 74 -11.60 12.87 -8.87
CA ASP A 74 -11.32 13.86 -9.92
C ASP A 74 -9.83 13.87 -10.33
N LEU A 75 -8.94 13.46 -9.44
CA LEU A 75 -7.48 13.41 -9.67
C LEU A 75 -6.96 11.99 -9.96
N ALA A 76 -7.83 11.00 -10.11
CA ALA A 76 -7.43 9.59 -10.20
C ALA A 76 -6.64 9.23 -11.49
N ASP A 77 -6.70 10.07 -12.53
CA ASP A 77 -5.98 9.88 -13.79
C ASP A 77 -4.57 10.52 -13.80
N LEU A 78 -4.23 11.29 -12.77
CA LEU A 78 -2.94 11.96 -12.71
C LEU A 78 -1.78 10.96 -12.64
N GLY A 79 -0.78 11.17 -13.49
CA GLY A 79 0.46 10.38 -13.52
C GLY A 79 0.29 8.92 -13.92
N GLN A 80 -0.90 8.49 -14.35
CA GLN A 80 -1.15 7.12 -14.77
C GLN A 80 -0.42 6.80 -16.08
N SER A 81 0.24 5.65 -16.12
CA SER A 81 0.98 5.22 -17.32
C SER A 81 1.08 3.70 -17.44
N GLY A 82 1.46 3.19 -18.62
CA GLY A 82 1.69 1.76 -18.84
C GLY A 82 0.42 0.88 -18.69
N PRO A 83 0.60 -0.44 -18.45
CA PRO A 83 -0.49 -1.41 -18.41
C PRO A 83 -1.21 -1.49 -17.05
N VAL A 84 -0.63 -0.93 -15.99
CA VAL A 84 -1.17 -0.93 -14.63
C VAL A 84 -1.67 0.46 -14.29
N TRP A 85 -2.85 0.53 -13.69
CA TRP A 85 -3.47 1.72 -13.15
C TRP A 85 -3.41 1.69 -11.62
N PHE A 86 -2.89 2.73 -11.01
CA PHE A 86 -2.83 2.84 -9.57
C PHE A 86 -4.14 3.39 -8.99
N LEU A 87 -4.68 2.70 -7.97
CA LEU A 87 -5.73 3.27 -7.14
C LEU A 87 -5.12 3.78 -5.84
N ALA A 88 -5.50 4.98 -5.44
CA ALA A 88 -5.01 5.60 -4.23
C ALA A 88 -5.74 5.08 -2.98
N GLY A 89 -5.01 4.88 -1.88
CA GLY A 89 -5.59 4.81 -0.54
C GLY A 89 -5.99 6.20 -0.01
N THR A 90 -5.95 6.36 1.30
CA THR A 90 -6.03 7.65 2.00
C THR A 90 -4.94 7.74 3.06
N PHE A 91 -4.62 8.95 3.51
CA PHE A 91 -3.79 9.14 4.72
C PHE A 91 -4.63 9.04 6.01
N GLY A 92 -5.70 8.26 5.98
CA GLY A 92 -6.69 8.03 7.03
C GLY A 92 -8.05 8.65 6.70
N GLY A 93 -9.11 8.01 7.24
CA GLY A 93 -10.50 8.39 7.00
C GLY A 93 -11.10 7.72 5.78
N SER A 94 -12.22 8.26 5.28
CA SER A 94 -13.03 7.68 4.21
C SER A 94 -13.00 8.52 2.95
N ALA A 95 -13.13 7.82 1.80
CA ALA A 95 -13.34 8.44 0.48
C ALA A 95 -14.32 7.61 -0.36
N GLU A 96 -15.14 8.28 -1.15
CA GLU A 96 -15.96 7.64 -2.17
C GLU A 96 -15.63 8.27 -3.53
N ARG A 97 -15.00 7.50 -4.41
CA ARG A 97 -14.43 7.97 -5.67
C ARG A 97 -15.17 7.40 -6.86
N THR A 98 -15.49 8.26 -7.82
CA THR A 98 -16.06 7.84 -9.12
C THR A 98 -15.01 8.05 -10.20
N VAL A 99 -14.58 6.96 -10.86
CA VAL A 99 -13.42 6.99 -11.76
C VAL A 99 -13.72 6.22 -13.04
N THR A 100 -13.33 6.79 -14.18
CA THR A 100 -13.34 6.07 -15.47
C THR A 100 -11.94 5.55 -15.77
N ILE A 101 -11.83 4.23 -15.99
CA ILE A 101 -10.57 3.55 -16.27
C ILE A 101 -10.57 3.00 -17.69
N PRO A 102 -9.51 3.22 -18.49
CA PRO A 102 -9.40 2.61 -19.81
C PRO A 102 -9.43 1.08 -19.74
N ALA A 103 -10.15 0.44 -20.66
CA ALA A 103 -10.21 -1.01 -20.73
C ALA A 103 -8.80 -1.63 -20.89
N GLY A 104 -8.61 -2.81 -20.29
CA GLY A 104 -7.35 -3.55 -20.38
C GLY A 104 -6.28 -3.14 -19.38
N LYS A 105 -6.55 -2.21 -18.48
CA LYS A 105 -5.65 -1.85 -17.37
C LYS A 105 -5.82 -2.84 -16.21
N ALA A 106 -4.71 -3.41 -15.73
CA ALA A 106 -4.67 -4.03 -14.42
C ALA A 106 -4.72 -2.94 -13.34
N LEU A 107 -5.25 -3.25 -12.15
CA LEU A 107 -5.37 -2.28 -11.07
C LEU A 107 -4.43 -2.68 -9.93
N PHE A 108 -3.59 -1.76 -9.47
CA PHE A 108 -2.72 -1.99 -8.32
C PHE A 108 -3.01 -0.98 -7.21
N PHE A 109 -3.22 -1.48 -6.00
CA PHE A 109 -3.57 -0.64 -4.86
C PHE A 109 -3.22 -1.30 -3.52
N PRO A 110 -2.98 -0.48 -2.47
CA PRO A 110 -2.86 -0.97 -1.11
C PRO A 110 -4.25 -1.17 -0.47
N ILE A 111 -4.35 -2.14 0.45
CA ILE A 111 -5.43 -2.16 1.45
C ILE A 111 -5.05 -1.19 2.57
N VAL A 112 -3.94 -1.47 3.25
CA VAL A 112 -3.24 -0.55 4.14
C VAL A 112 -1.75 -0.64 3.89
N ASN A 113 -1.07 0.48 3.96
CA ASN A 113 0.36 0.59 3.75
C ASN A 113 0.94 1.79 4.48
N PHE A 114 2.25 1.83 4.57
CA PHE A 114 2.99 2.98 5.05
C PHE A 114 4.37 3.05 4.38
N ILE A 115 4.97 4.23 4.44
CA ILE A 115 6.32 4.49 3.96
C ILE A 115 7.14 5.12 5.09
N GLY A 116 8.39 4.72 5.20
CA GLY A 116 9.41 5.43 5.92
C GLY A 116 10.36 6.10 4.92
N VAL A 117 10.64 7.37 5.14
CA VAL A 117 11.61 8.13 4.36
C VAL A 117 12.69 8.62 5.31
N PHE A 118 13.95 8.28 5.04
CA PHE A 118 15.04 8.83 5.81
C PHE A 118 15.34 10.26 5.34
N ILE A 119 15.12 11.22 6.23
CA ILE A 119 15.44 12.63 6.02
C ILE A 119 16.65 12.93 6.89
N PRO A 120 17.88 13.01 6.30
CA PRO A 120 19.11 13.14 7.07
C PRO A 120 19.18 14.47 7.80
N GLU A 121 19.54 14.42 9.09
CA GLU A 121 19.95 15.60 9.85
C GLU A 121 21.49 15.72 9.88
N PRO A 122 22.07 16.92 10.09
CA PRO A 122 23.52 17.09 10.11
C PRO A 122 24.19 16.18 11.14
N GLY A 123 25.02 15.24 10.65
CA GLY A 123 25.76 14.27 11.49
C GLY A 123 25.00 13.01 11.87
N GLU A 124 23.79 12.83 11.38
CA GLU A 124 23.03 11.60 11.52
C GLU A 124 23.49 10.59 10.46
N PRO A 125 23.91 9.37 10.84
CA PRO A 125 24.26 8.34 9.88
C PRO A 125 22.96 7.78 9.24
N GLU A 126 23.05 7.45 7.96
CA GLU A 126 22.01 6.71 7.28
C GLU A 126 21.76 5.36 8.00
N PRO A 127 20.51 4.96 8.26
CA PRO A 127 20.20 3.68 8.87
C PRO A 127 20.59 2.54 7.91
N SER A 128 20.94 1.39 8.47
CA SER A 128 21.08 0.19 7.64
C SER A 128 19.69 -0.28 7.18
N GLU A 129 19.66 -0.95 6.04
CA GLU A 129 18.43 -1.55 5.51
C GLU A 129 17.83 -2.54 6.53
N GLU A 130 18.65 -3.30 7.24
CA GLU A 130 18.20 -4.26 8.26
C GLU A 130 17.50 -3.57 9.43
N GLU A 131 18.07 -2.48 9.96
CA GLU A 131 17.43 -1.69 11.03
C GLU A 131 16.08 -1.11 10.57
N PHE A 132 16.00 -0.69 9.30
CA PHE A 132 14.77 -0.12 8.76
C PHE A 132 13.70 -1.20 8.56
N ARG A 133 14.07 -2.39 8.10
CA ARG A 133 13.17 -3.56 7.99
C ARG A 133 12.61 -3.98 9.35
N GLU A 134 13.42 -3.99 10.39
CA GLU A 134 12.97 -4.29 11.77
C GLU A 134 11.90 -3.29 12.24
N ILE A 135 12.05 -2.00 11.89
CA ILE A 135 11.04 -0.97 12.20
C ILE A 135 9.74 -1.25 11.44
N MET A 136 9.81 -1.59 10.15
CA MET A 136 8.64 -1.92 9.33
C MET A 136 7.91 -3.15 9.90
N ASP A 137 8.66 -4.21 10.25
CA ASP A 137 8.10 -5.42 10.85
C ASP A 137 7.42 -5.13 12.20
N PHE A 138 8.03 -4.27 13.03
CA PHE A 138 7.42 -3.86 14.30
C PHE A 138 6.10 -3.11 14.10
N ILE A 139 5.99 -2.27 13.08
CA ILE A 139 4.77 -1.53 12.77
C ILE A 139 3.64 -2.50 12.42
N ILE A 140 3.90 -3.45 11.52
CA ILE A 140 2.90 -4.47 11.15
C ILE A 140 2.56 -5.37 12.35
N ALA A 141 3.56 -5.81 13.12
CA ALA A 141 3.33 -6.66 14.30
C ALA A 141 2.53 -5.96 15.42
N SER A 142 2.41 -4.64 15.38
CA SER A 142 1.64 -3.87 16.36
C SER A 142 0.12 -3.98 16.17
N GLY A 143 -0.33 -4.52 15.05
CA GLY A 143 -1.73 -4.80 14.74
C GLY A 143 -2.23 -4.13 13.47
N PHE A 144 -3.12 -4.83 12.77
CA PHE A 144 -3.76 -4.36 11.55
C PHE A 144 -5.13 -5.04 11.36
N SER A 145 -5.96 -4.45 10.51
CA SER A 145 -7.15 -5.09 9.96
C SER A 145 -7.19 -4.92 8.44
N LEU A 146 -7.79 -5.87 7.72
CA LEU A 146 -7.85 -5.88 6.26
C LEU A 146 -9.23 -6.31 5.80
N GLU A 147 -9.81 -5.55 4.89
CA GLU A 147 -11.02 -5.90 4.17
C GLU A 147 -10.91 -5.39 2.72
N CYS A 148 -11.29 -6.21 1.76
CA CYS A 148 -11.44 -5.81 0.37
C CYS A 148 -12.56 -6.59 -0.29
N THR A 149 -13.43 -5.88 -1.01
CA THR A 149 -14.44 -6.50 -1.86
C THR A 149 -14.34 -5.97 -3.29
N VAL A 150 -14.63 -6.82 -4.25
CA VAL A 150 -14.76 -6.46 -5.67
C VAL A 150 -16.13 -6.92 -6.14
N ASP A 151 -16.95 -5.99 -6.62
CA ASP A 151 -18.34 -6.23 -7.02
C ASP A 151 -19.17 -6.96 -5.94
N GLY A 152 -18.93 -6.60 -4.68
CA GLY A 152 -19.57 -7.17 -3.51
C GLY A 152 -19.07 -8.57 -3.12
N VAL A 153 -18.05 -9.11 -3.79
CA VAL A 153 -17.40 -10.38 -3.43
C VAL A 153 -16.17 -10.08 -2.56
N ALA A 154 -16.18 -10.59 -1.34
CA ALA A 154 -15.06 -10.44 -0.43
C ALA A 154 -13.84 -11.24 -0.92
N LEU A 155 -12.67 -10.63 -0.83
CA LEU A 155 -11.40 -11.30 -1.04
C LEU A 155 -10.92 -11.90 0.28
N GLU A 156 -10.28 -13.06 0.19
CA GLU A 156 -9.84 -13.84 1.35
C GLU A 156 -8.32 -13.86 1.47
N ASP A 157 -7.80 -14.28 2.62
CA ASP A 157 -6.36 -14.48 2.89
C ASP A 157 -5.52 -13.22 2.55
N LEU A 158 -6.04 -12.04 2.89
CA LEU A 158 -5.43 -10.76 2.51
C LEU A 158 -4.05 -10.53 3.13
N GLU A 159 -3.78 -11.16 4.28
CA GLU A 159 -2.46 -11.12 4.92
C GLU A 159 -1.36 -11.79 4.09
N ASP A 160 -1.69 -12.72 3.20
CA ASP A 160 -0.72 -13.35 2.30
C ASP A 160 -0.14 -12.35 1.26
N TYR A 161 -0.81 -11.20 1.08
CA TYR A 161 -0.43 -10.15 0.14
C TYR A 161 0.43 -9.04 0.75
N ARG A 162 1.02 -9.29 1.94
CA ARG A 162 2.03 -8.38 2.47
C ARG A 162 3.26 -8.37 1.58
N ALA A 163 3.74 -7.17 1.25
CA ALA A 163 5.02 -6.98 0.59
C ALA A 163 5.74 -5.76 1.15
N GLN A 164 6.97 -6.00 1.58
CA GLN A 164 7.92 -4.99 2.02
C GLN A 164 8.87 -4.70 0.86
N THR A 165 9.09 -3.44 0.54
CA THR A 165 9.98 -3.04 -0.56
C THR A 165 11.46 -3.20 -0.18
N ASP A 166 12.33 -3.27 -1.18
CA ASP A 166 13.72 -2.90 -0.99
C ASP A 166 13.83 -1.39 -0.81
N VAL A 167 15.03 -0.88 -0.51
CA VAL A 167 15.31 0.56 -0.47
C VAL A 167 15.10 1.14 -1.86
N PHE A 168 14.39 2.27 -1.94
CA PHE A 168 14.16 3.01 -3.19
C PHE A 168 14.23 4.50 -2.97
N GLY A 169 14.50 5.24 -4.05
CA GLY A 169 14.51 6.69 -4.02
C GLY A 169 13.13 7.30 -4.27
N VAL A 170 12.87 8.45 -3.66
CA VAL A 170 11.65 9.23 -3.84
C VAL A 170 11.97 10.70 -4.07
N THR A 171 11.12 11.38 -4.83
CA THR A 171 11.17 12.85 -5.01
C THR A 171 9.84 13.43 -4.57
N VAL A 172 9.91 14.36 -3.63
CA VAL A 172 8.76 15.03 -3.04
C VAL A 172 8.75 16.49 -3.50
N PRO A 173 7.65 16.98 -4.08
CA PRO A 173 7.51 18.37 -4.49
C PRO A 173 7.27 19.31 -3.29
N GLU A 174 7.32 20.61 -3.54
CA GLU A 174 6.81 21.62 -2.60
C GLU A 174 5.33 21.33 -2.28
N GLY A 175 4.95 21.41 -1.00
CA GLY A 175 3.60 21.09 -0.54
C GLY A 175 3.29 19.57 -0.48
N GLY A 176 4.30 18.72 -0.66
CA GLY A 176 4.16 17.26 -0.58
C GLY A 176 4.01 16.71 0.84
N LEU A 177 4.10 15.40 0.98
CA LEU A 177 3.90 14.66 2.24
C LEU A 177 4.95 14.99 3.31
N VAL A 178 6.19 15.24 2.89
CA VAL A 178 7.31 15.71 3.71
C VAL A 178 7.94 16.93 3.05
N ASP A 179 8.99 17.48 3.63
CA ASP A 179 9.74 18.60 3.03
C ASP A 179 10.19 18.24 1.61
N ALA A 180 10.11 19.22 0.69
CA ALA A 180 10.49 19.02 -0.70
C ALA A 180 11.94 18.59 -0.86
N GLY A 181 12.20 17.61 -1.70
CA GLY A 181 13.55 17.09 -1.93
C GLY A 181 13.56 15.74 -2.64
N THR A 182 14.78 15.27 -2.89
CA THR A 182 15.02 13.90 -3.35
C THR A 182 15.71 13.15 -2.22
N PHE A 183 15.17 12.00 -1.87
CA PHE A 183 15.63 11.14 -0.80
C PHE A 183 15.95 9.77 -1.38
N ASP A 184 17.18 9.32 -1.21
CA ASP A 184 17.65 8.06 -1.79
C ASP A 184 17.28 6.84 -0.93
N PHE A 185 16.87 7.07 0.33
CA PHE A 185 16.54 6.01 1.26
C PHE A 185 15.08 6.12 1.72
N ALA A 186 14.23 5.35 1.09
CA ALA A 186 12.86 5.09 1.51
C ALA A 186 12.57 3.60 1.43
N MET A 187 11.69 3.12 2.28
CA MET A 187 11.11 1.78 2.22
C MET A 187 9.63 1.85 2.55
N ALA A 188 8.86 0.94 1.99
CA ALA A 188 7.45 0.82 2.27
C ALA A 188 7.09 -0.61 2.65
N ASP A 189 6.03 -0.75 3.42
CA ASP A 189 5.45 -2.04 3.78
C ASP A 189 3.93 -1.92 3.81
N GLY A 190 3.25 -3.01 3.54
CA GLY A 190 1.80 -3.04 3.55
C GLY A 190 1.22 -4.23 2.81
N PHE A 191 -0.09 -4.21 2.65
CA PHE A 191 -0.86 -5.26 1.99
C PHE A 191 -1.41 -4.72 0.68
N TRP A 192 -0.99 -5.37 -0.43
CA TRP A 192 -1.18 -4.86 -1.78
C TRP A 192 -1.96 -5.84 -2.63
N LEU A 193 -2.77 -5.33 -3.54
CA LEU A 193 -3.50 -6.17 -4.49
C LEU A 193 -3.22 -5.75 -5.93
N MET A 194 -3.06 -6.74 -6.80
CA MET A 194 -3.02 -6.56 -8.25
C MET A 194 -4.20 -7.28 -8.87
N LEU A 195 -5.20 -6.53 -9.30
CA LEU A 195 -6.33 -7.08 -10.04
C LEU A 195 -6.00 -7.15 -11.54
N SER A 196 -6.33 -8.26 -12.16
CA SER A 196 -6.40 -8.37 -13.62
C SER A 196 -7.39 -7.34 -14.18
N PRO A 197 -7.25 -6.94 -15.46
CA PRO A 197 -8.19 -6.02 -16.07
C PRO A 197 -9.65 -6.45 -15.87
N LEU A 198 -10.46 -5.56 -15.34
CA LEU A 198 -11.89 -5.78 -15.19
C LEU A 198 -12.57 -5.73 -16.57
N SER A 199 -13.74 -6.34 -16.67
CA SER A 199 -14.57 -6.28 -17.88
C SER A 199 -15.01 -4.84 -18.17
N ALA A 200 -15.44 -4.56 -19.39
CA ALA A 200 -16.10 -3.27 -19.66
C ALA A 200 -17.43 -3.19 -18.91
N GLY A 201 -17.70 -2.04 -18.26
CA GLY A 201 -18.91 -1.79 -17.49
C GLY A 201 -18.65 -1.15 -16.14
N GLU A 202 -19.66 -1.16 -15.29
CA GLU A 202 -19.61 -0.62 -13.94
C GLU A 202 -19.05 -1.68 -12.97
N HIS A 203 -18.17 -1.25 -12.08
CA HIS A 203 -17.57 -2.09 -11.03
C HIS A 203 -17.47 -1.30 -9.74
N THR A 204 -17.44 -2.02 -8.62
CA THR A 204 -17.21 -1.41 -7.31
C THR A 204 -16.07 -2.13 -6.59
N ILE A 205 -15.11 -1.37 -6.08
CA ILE A 205 -14.07 -1.88 -5.19
C ILE A 205 -14.23 -1.15 -3.85
N HIS A 206 -14.37 -1.90 -2.77
CA HIS A 206 -14.33 -1.37 -1.41
C HIS A 206 -13.08 -1.88 -0.70
N ILE A 207 -12.37 -0.98 -0.04
CA ILE A 207 -11.12 -1.22 0.64
C ILE A 207 -11.25 -0.64 2.04
N ALA A 208 -11.09 -1.47 3.08
CA ALA A 208 -11.04 -0.98 4.44
C ALA A 208 -9.93 -1.67 5.24
N GLY A 209 -9.38 -0.98 6.21
CA GLY A 209 -8.34 -1.54 7.06
C GLY A 209 -7.76 -0.55 8.06
N SER A 210 -6.88 -1.05 8.92
CA SER A 210 -6.22 -0.24 9.94
C SER A 210 -4.76 -0.62 10.15
N LEU A 211 -3.99 0.33 10.68
CA LEU A 211 -2.67 0.09 11.28
C LEU A 211 -2.70 0.68 12.69
N ASP A 212 -2.71 -0.20 13.70
CA ASP A 212 -3.03 0.17 15.09
C ASP A 212 -2.00 1.13 15.69
N LEU A 213 -0.71 0.95 15.36
CA LEU A 213 0.37 1.80 15.88
C LEU A 213 0.17 3.27 15.54
N PHE A 214 -0.39 3.56 14.38
CA PHE A 214 -0.62 4.93 13.90
C PHE A 214 -2.03 5.44 14.20
N GLY A 215 -2.95 4.57 14.65
CA GLY A 215 -4.38 4.85 14.67
C GLY A 215 -4.90 5.17 13.27
N LEU A 216 -4.26 4.61 12.23
CA LEU A 216 -4.66 4.78 10.85
C LEU A 216 -5.87 3.89 10.59
N GLU A 217 -6.94 4.49 10.10
CA GLU A 217 -8.11 3.79 9.58
C GLU A 217 -8.34 4.25 8.13
N VAL A 218 -8.54 3.31 7.23
CA VAL A 218 -8.81 3.52 5.80
C VAL A 218 -10.15 2.91 5.46
N ASP A 219 -11.00 3.67 4.76
CA ASP A 219 -12.29 3.20 4.23
C ASP A 219 -12.55 3.88 2.89
N VAL A 220 -12.27 3.19 1.78
CA VAL A 220 -12.34 3.77 0.44
C VAL A 220 -13.24 2.93 -0.45
N THR A 221 -14.22 3.57 -1.06
CA THR A 221 -15.05 2.99 -2.11
C THR A 221 -14.71 3.60 -3.46
N TYR A 222 -14.43 2.76 -4.43
CA TYR A 222 -14.29 3.12 -5.84
C TYR A 222 -15.50 2.65 -6.63
N ASN A 223 -16.23 3.59 -7.22
CA ASN A 223 -17.24 3.36 -8.25
C ASN A 223 -16.55 3.53 -9.61
N LEU A 224 -16.25 2.42 -10.28
CA LEU A 224 -15.45 2.40 -11.50
C LEU A 224 -16.33 2.24 -12.73
N THR A 225 -16.05 3.00 -13.79
CA THR A 225 -16.53 2.71 -15.14
C THR A 225 -15.35 2.27 -15.99
N VAL A 226 -15.34 1.00 -16.41
CA VAL A 226 -14.29 0.45 -17.27
C VAL A 226 -14.74 0.44 -18.72
N GLY A 227 -13.99 1.12 -19.55
CA GLY A 227 -14.28 1.23 -20.99
C GLY A 227 -14.10 2.66 -21.49
N GLY A 228 -14.17 2.83 -22.82
CA GLY A 228 -14.27 4.17 -23.43
C GLY A 228 -13.01 5.01 -23.48
N GLY A 229 -11.84 4.43 -23.49
CA GLY A 229 -10.65 5.11 -24.01
C GLY A 229 -10.71 5.14 -25.54
N ASN A 230 -11.05 6.27 -26.11
CA ASN A 230 -10.89 6.53 -27.54
C ASN A 230 -9.42 6.67 -27.88
#